data_28767b7e9b93e7d9f520a35509be0a4f
#
_entry.id   28767b7e9b93e7d9f520a35509be0a4f
#
_cell.length_a   1.000
_cell.length_b   1.000
_cell.length_c   1.000
_cell.angle_alpha   90.00
_cell.angle_beta   90.00
_cell.angle_gamma   90.00
#
_symmetry.space_group_name_H-M   'P 1'
#
loop_
_entity.id
_entity.type
_entity.pdbx_description
1 polymer ?
#
loop_
_entity_poly.entity_id
_entity_poly.type
_entity_poly.pdbx_seq_one_letter_code
_entity_poly.pdbx_strand_id
1 'polypeptide(L)'
;MLHMTTPDASHELWAGDVNEAAIEEWKADTTTFDRIRHVSDVTTEPQAASTIAERAQVSEPTARKYLSILAETGRVKIINTESGTQYMRAPQMLAMKRIAAIHREHSKSEIRDSIRDLKTELNSFQEQYDVADVDELTLELEPGDDGWQDITRWQQIEQNLEIAQAALSLYDFDPD
;
A
#
# COMPACT_ATOMS: atom_id res chain seq x y z
N MET A 1 -46.98 12.51 -34.55
CA MET A 1 -45.60 12.36 -35.01
C MET A 1 -44.76 11.87 -33.84
N LEU A 2 -44.47 10.59 -33.83
CA LEU A 2 -43.61 9.96 -32.83
C LEU A 2 -42.17 10.09 -33.31
N HIS A 3 -41.38 10.92 -32.65
CA HIS A 3 -39.92 10.87 -32.78
C HIS A 3 -39.42 9.67 -31.97
N MET A 4 -39.17 8.59 -32.66
CA MET A 4 -38.34 7.49 -32.14
C MET A 4 -36.89 7.96 -32.18
N THR A 5 -36.38 8.35 -31.02
CA THR A 5 -34.94 8.53 -30.82
C THR A 5 -34.34 7.12 -30.79
N THR A 6 -33.69 6.73 -31.84
CA THR A 6 -32.82 5.54 -31.84
C THR A 6 -31.73 5.75 -30.82
N PRO A 7 -31.48 4.83 -29.86
CA PRO A 7 -30.32 4.93 -29.01
C PRO A 7 -29.09 4.84 -29.89
N ASP A 8 -28.17 5.77 -29.67
CA ASP A 8 -26.91 5.87 -30.37
C ASP A 8 -26.04 4.64 -30.07
N ALA A 9 -26.10 3.65 -30.96
CA ALA A 9 -25.29 2.44 -30.92
C ALA A 9 -23.78 2.71 -31.07
N SER A 10 -23.41 3.94 -31.43
CA SER A 10 -22.02 4.33 -31.62
C SER A 10 -21.25 4.52 -30.30
N HIS A 11 -21.94 4.82 -29.19
CA HIS A 11 -21.31 5.04 -27.91
C HIS A 11 -20.86 3.73 -27.21
N GLU A 12 -21.62 2.66 -27.39
CA GLU A 12 -21.26 1.34 -26.81
C GLU A 12 -20.13 0.67 -27.59
N LEU A 13 -20.08 0.85 -28.91
CA LEU A 13 -18.98 0.32 -29.75
C LEU A 13 -17.64 0.99 -29.44
N TRP A 14 -17.66 2.28 -29.13
CA TRP A 14 -16.44 3.01 -28.79
C TRP A 14 -15.87 2.65 -27.40
N ALA A 15 -16.71 2.41 -26.41
CA ALA A 15 -16.26 2.05 -25.07
C ALA A 15 -15.62 0.66 -25.01
N GLY A 16 -16.14 -0.32 -25.75
CA GLY A 16 -15.57 -1.67 -25.84
C GLY A 16 -14.23 -1.69 -26.57
N ASP A 17 -14.16 -1.03 -27.73
CA ASP A 17 -12.98 -1.02 -28.60
C ASP A 17 -11.79 -0.26 -27.94
N VAL A 18 -12.05 0.86 -27.28
CA VAL A 18 -11.03 1.61 -26.55
C VAL A 18 -10.48 0.82 -25.37
N ASN A 19 -11.32 0.07 -24.66
CA ASN A 19 -10.89 -0.75 -23.54
C ASN A 19 -10.06 -1.96 -24.00
N GLU A 20 -10.45 -2.63 -25.07
CA GLU A 20 -9.68 -3.73 -25.67
C GLU A 20 -8.32 -3.24 -26.20
N ALA A 21 -8.29 -2.09 -26.88
CA ALA A 21 -7.05 -1.48 -27.36
C ALA A 21 -6.11 -1.10 -26.22
N ALA A 22 -6.63 -0.56 -25.13
CA ALA A 22 -5.85 -0.21 -23.94
C ALA A 22 -5.27 -1.46 -23.25
N ILE A 23 -6.02 -2.55 -23.18
CA ILE A 23 -5.55 -3.84 -22.64
C ILE A 23 -4.44 -4.41 -23.52
N GLU A 24 -4.60 -4.40 -24.83
CA GLU A 24 -3.58 -4.90 -25.78
C GLU A 24 -2.30 -4.06 -25.72
N GLU A 25 -2.42 -2.74 -25.63
CA GLU A 25 -1.28 -1.85 -25.44
C GLU A 25 -0.54 -2.15 -24.13
N TRP A 26 -1.27 -2.28 -23.02
CA TRP A 26 -0.69 -2.65 -21.72
C TRP A 26 0.04 -3.99 -21.76
N LYS A 27 -0.55 -5.00 -22.43
CA LYS A 27 0.08 -6.32 -22.63
C LYS A 27 1.33 -6.26 -23.50
N ALA A 28 1.35 -5.38 -24.51
CA ALA A 28 2.51 -5.18 -25.38
C ALA A 28 3.68 -4.50 -24.65
N ASP A 29 3.37 -3.54 -23.77
CA ASP A 29 4.37 -2.71 -23.07
C ASP A 29 4.89 -3.35 -21.77
N THR A 30 4.26 -4.42 -21.27
CA THR A 30 4.59 -5.04 -19.98
C THR A 30 4.82 -6.55 -20.12
N THR A 31 5.69 -7.07 -19.27
CA THR A 31 5.85 -8.52 -19.14
C THR A 31 4.70 -9.12 -18.32
N THR A 32 4.50 -10.43 -18.44
CA THR A 32 3.56 -11.19 -17.63
C THR A 32 3.83 -10.99 -16.12
N PHE A 33 5.09 -11.02 -15.73
CA PHE A 33 5.51 -10.80 -14.36
C PHE A 33 5.18 -9.37 -13.87
N ASP A 34 5.44 -8.35 -14.70
CA ASP A 34 5.14 -6.96 -14.36
C ASP A 34 3.65 -6.75 -14.13
N ARG A 35 2.80 -7.36 -14.93
CA ARG A 35 1.35 -7.27 -14.77
C ARG A 35 0.87 -7.92 -13.48
N ILE A 36 1.36 -9.11 -13.14
CA ILE A 36 1.05 -9.78 -11.87
C ILE A 36 1.54 -8.95 -10.69
N ARG A 37 2.78 -8.43 -10.75
CA ARG A 37 3.32 -7.55 -9.72
C ARG A 37 2.46 -6.31 -9.52
N HIS A 38 2.07 -5.65 -10.60
CA HIS A 38 1.25 -4.44 -10.57
C HIS A 38 -0.13 -4.69 -9.95
N VAL A 39 -0.81 -5.74 -10.37
CA VAL A 39 -2.12 -6.14 -9.81
C VAL A 39 -1.99 -6.50 -8.33
N SER A 40 -0.93 -7.23 -7.95
CA SER A 40 -0.67 -7.61 -6.56
C SER A 40 -0.45 -6.40 -5.66
N ASP A 41 0.30 -5.41 -6.14
CA ASP A 41 0.61 -4.18 -5.38
C ASP A 41 -0.64 -3.38 -4.99
N VAL A 42 -1.71 -3.50 -5.76
CA VAL A 42 -2.99 -2.82 -5.50
C VAL A 42 -4.08 -3.74 -4.90
N THR A 43 -3.78 -5.01 -4.70
CA THR A 43 -4.70 -5.99 -4.10
C THR A 43 -4.59 -5.93 -2.58
N THR A 44 -5.48 -5.21 -1.94
CA THR A 44 -5.46 -4.96 -0.49
C THR A 44 -6.27 -5.96 0.33
N GLU A 45 -7.14 -6.71 -0.32
CA GLU A 45 -7.95 -7.77 0.29
C GLU A 45 -7.58 -9.13 -0.31
N PRO A 46 -7.73 -10.23 0.43
CA PRO A 46 -7.42 -11.55 -0.08
C PRO A 46 -8.21 -11.90 -1.34
N GLN A 47 -7.52 -12.32 -2.40
CA GLN A 47 -8.09 -12.70 -3.68
C GLN A 47 -7.52 -14.04 -4.15
N ALA A 48 -8.34 -14.83 -4.84
CA ALA A 48 -7.91 -16.06 -5.47
C ALA A 48 -6.93 -15.78 -6.62
N ALA A 49 -6.04 -16.73 -6.92
CA ALA A 49 -5.11 -16.61 -8.04
C ALA A 49 -5.82 -16.40 -9.38
N SER A 50 -6.99 -17.01 -9.56
CA SER A 50 -7.82 -16.83 -10.78
C SER A 50 -8.26 -15.37 -10.96
N THR A 51 -8.66 -14.69 -9.89
CA THR A 51 -9.07 -13.28 -9.93
C THR A 51 -7.89 -12.39 -10.30
N ILE A 52 -6.73 -12.62 -9.70
CA ILE A 52 -5.51 -11.86 -10.01
C ILE A 52 -5.07 -12.14 -11.45
N ALA A 53 -5.12 -13.39 -11.90
CA ALA A 53 -4.81 -13.79 -13.27
C ALA A 53 -5.67 -13.06 -14.31
N GLU A 54 -6.98 -13.01 -14.07
CA GLU A 54 -7.92 -12.31 -14.94
C GLU A 54 -7.61 -10.81 -15.02
N ARG A 55 -7.39 -10.16 -13.90
CA ARG A 55 -7.04 -8.74 -13.85
C ARG A 55 -5.68 -8.42 -14.48
N ALA A 56 -4.71 -9.33 -14.38
CA ALA A 56 -3.38 -9.19 -14.97
C ALA A 56 -3.32 -9.68 -16.43
N GLN A 57 -4.40 -10.22 -16.98
CA GLN A 57 -4.45 -10.78 -18.34
C GLN A 57 -3.41 -11.88 -18.56
N VAL A 58 -3.33 -12.83 -17.63
CA VAL A 58 -2.45 -13.99 -17.68
C VAL A 58 -3.22 -15.27 -17.34
N SER A 59 -2.63 -16.42 -17.62
CA SER A 59 -3.20 -17.70 -17.19
C SER A 59 -3.08 -17.89 -15.68
N GLU A 60 -3.99 -18.63 -15.07
CA GLU A 60 -3.95 -18.92 -13.65
C GLU A 60 -2.67 -19.65 -13.21
N PRO A 61 -2.15 -20.67 -13.93
CA PRO A 61 -0.88 -21.30 -13.58
C PRO A 61 0.30 -20.31 -13.57
N THR A 62 0.34 -19.39 -14.52
CA THR A 62 1.35 -18.33 -14.57
C THR A 62 1.21 -17.38 -13.39
N ALA A 63 -0.01 -16.98 -13.04
CA ALA A 63 -0.28 -16.15 -11.88
C ALA A 63 0.20 -16.82 -10.59
N ARG A 64 -0.10 -18.09 -10.36
CA ARG A 64 0.34 -18.86 -9.20
C ARG A 64 1.85 -18.91 -9.07
N LYS A 65 2.54 -19.14 -10.19
CA LYS A 65 4.01 -19.17 -10.24
C LYS A 65 4.61 -17.84 -9.78
N TYR A 66 4.16 -16.75 -10.34
CA TYR A 66 4.70 -15.42 -10.02
C TYR A 66 4.24 -14.90 -8.65
N LEU A 67 3.03 -15.23 -8.22
CA LEU A 67 2.57 -14.92 -6.87
C LEU A 67 3.40 -15.62 -5.79
N SER A 68 3.84 -16.85 -6.04
CA SER A 68 4.77 -17.56 -5.14
C SER A 68 6.12 -16.86 -5.05
N ILE A 69 6.66 -16.40 -6.17
CA ILE A 69 7.92 -15.62 -6.20
C ILE A 69 7.76 -14.29 -5.44
N LEU A 70 6.64 -13.58 -5.67
CA LEU A 70 6.36 -12.33 -4.97
C LEU A 70 6.15 -12.53 -3.47
N ALA A 71 5.62 -13.68 -3.06
CA ALA A 71 5.49 -14.03 -1.64
C ALA A 71 6.86 -14.29 -0.99
N GLU A 72 7.78 -14.98 -1.69
CA GLU A 72 9.14 -15.20 -1.22
C GLU A 72 9.92 -13.89 -1.05
N THR A 73 9.65 -12.90 -1.89
CA THR A 73 10.27 -11.58 -1.80
C THR A 73 9.58 -10.62 -0.82
N GLY A 74 8.53 -11.07 -0.13
CA GLY A 74 7.83 -10.27 0.87
C GLY A 74 6.83 -9.23 0.32
N ARG A 75 6.53 -9.26 -0.99
CA ARG A 75 5.57 -8.35 -1.61
C ARG A 75 4.12 -8.82 -1.47
N VAL A 76 3.91 -10.12 -1.44
CA VAL A 76 2.60 -10.77 -1.40
C VAL A 76 2.51 -11.63 -0.14
N LYS A 77 1.37 -11.58 0.52
CA LYS A 77 1.00 -12.48 1.60
C LYS A 77 0.10 -13.57 1.06
N ILE A 78 0.43 -14.83 1.35
CA ILE A 78 -0.39 -16.00 1.04
C ILE A 78 -1.27 -16.30 2.24
N ILE A 79 -2.57 -16.49 1.98
CA ILE A 79 -3.57 -16.83 2.99
C ILE A 79 -4.25 -18.13 2.58
N ASN A 80 -4.09 -19.15 3.41
CA ASN A 80 -4.77 -20.44 3.21
C ASN A 80 -6.11 -20.43 3.92
N THR A 81 -7.18 -20.59 3.16
CA THR A 81 -8.55 -20.67 3.68
C THR A 81 -9.17 -22.03 3.36
N GLU A 82 -10.31 -22.34 3.97
CA GLU A 82 -11.07 -23.55 3.64
C GLU A 82 -11.50 -23.59 2.17
N SER A 83 -11.71 -22.42 1.56
CA SER A 83 -12.07 -22.27 0.13
C SER A 83 -10.86 -22.33 -0.81
N GLY A 84 -9.64 -22.43 -0.30
CA GLY A 84 -8.40 -22.47 -1.08
C GLY A 84 -7.38 -21.39 -0.71
N THR A 85 -6.37 -21.24 -1.53
CA THR A 85 -5.29 -20.27 -1.32
C THR A 85 -5.67 -18.91 -1.90
N GLN A 86 -5.50 -17.87 -1.10
CA GLN A 86 -5.72 -16.48 -1.50
C GLN A 86 -4.43 -15.67 -1.35
N TYR A 87 -4.38 -14.55 -2.04
CA TYR A 87 -3.20 -13.69 -2.13
C TYR A 87 -3.60 -12.23 -1.94
N MET A 88 -2.77 -11.47 -1.26
CA MET A 88 -2.94 -10.03 -1.11
C MET A 88 -1.57 -9.35 -1.03
N ARG A 89 -1.54 -8.05 -1.22
CA ARG A 89 -0.36 -7.26 -0.91
C ARG A 89 0.06 -7.49 0.54
N ALA A 90 1.35 -7.74 0.76
CA ALA A 90 1.86 -7.84 2.13
C ALA A 90 1.62 -6.51 2.86
N PRO A 91 1.01 -6.51 4.06
CA PRO A 91 0.73 -5.27 4.79
C PRO A 91 1.97 -4.41 5.04
N GLN A 92 3.13 -5.05 5.22
CA GLN A 92 4.41 -4.38 5.47
C GLN A 92 5.07 -3.81 4.22
N MET A 93 4.59 -4.13 3.02
CA MET A 93 5.24 -3.74 1.77
C MET A 93 5.39 -2.22 1.63
N LEU A 94 4.37 -1.45 1.99
CA LEU A 94 4.42 0.01 1.92
C LEU A 94 5.42 0.58 2.92
N ALA A 95 5.47 0.05 4.13
CA ALA A 95 6.46 0.43 5.14
C ALA A 95 7.87 0.14 4.66
N MET A 96 8.12 -1.05 4.11
CA MET A 96 9.42 -1.43 3.54
C MET A 96 9.83 -0.53 2.38
N LYS A 97 8.92 -0.17 1.49
CA LYS A 97 9.19 0.80 0.41
C LYS A 97 9.56 2.18 0.95
N ARG A 98 8.86 2.67 1.96
CA ARG A 98 9.16 3.95 2.61
C ARG A 98 10.52 3.92 3.31
N ILE A 99 10.83 2.86 4.04
CA ILE A 99 12.12 2.66 4.69
C ILE A 99 13.26 2.70 3.67
N ALA A 100 13.13 1.95 2.57
CA ALA A 100 14.13 1.92 1.52
C ALA A 100 14.29 3.28 0.82
N ALA A 101 13.20 4.00 0.58
CA ALA A 101 13.21 5.33 -0.02
C ALA A 101 13.92 6.34 0.88
N ILE A 102 13.59 6.37 2.16
CA ILE A 102 14.22 7.28 3.14
C ILE A 102 15.72 7.01 3.23
N HIS A 103 16.11 5.74 3.34
CA HIS A 103 17.52 5.34 3.38
C HIS A 103 18.29 5.79 2.13
N ARG A 104 17.69 5.71 0.95
CA ARG A 104 18.31 6.10 -0.31
C ARG A 104 18.38 7.62 -0.51
N GLU A 105 17.37 8.36 -0.05
CA GLU A 105 17.17 9.78 -0.34
C GLU A 105 17.77 10.71 0.73
N HIS A 106 18.03 10.20 1.94
CA HIS A 106 18.48 10.97 3.07
C HIS A 106 19.77 10.42 3.67
N SER A 107 20.63 11.32 4.15
CA SER A 107 21.84 10.96 4.88
C SER A 107 21.50 10.43 6.29
N LYS A 108 22.44 9.69 6.89
CA LYS A 108 22.34 9.23 8.27
C LYS A 108 22.08 10.38 9.26
N SER A 109 22.73 11.53 9.03
CA SER A 109 22.57 12.74 9.86
C SER A 109 21.16 13.32 9.72
N GLU A 110 20.63 13.43 8.51
CA GLU A 110 19.27 13.94 8.26
C GLU A 110 18.20 13.04 8.90
N ILE A 111 18.37 11.72 8.85
CA ILE A 111 17.44 10.80 9.50
C ILE A 111 17.50 10.93 11.03
N ARG A 112 18.69 11.09 11.61
CA ARG A 112 18.85 11.32 13.06
C ARG A 112 18.16 12.62 13.51
N ASP A 113 18.29 13.69 12.73
CA ASP A 113 17.65 14.96 13.00
C ASP A 113 16.13 14.84 12.95
N SER A 114 15.59 14.13 11.94
CA SER A 114 14.15 13.84 11.83
C SER A 114 13.63 13.03 13.01
N ILE A 115 14.37 12.02 13.46
CA ILE A 115 14.01 11.23 14.64
C ILE A 115 13.93 12.09 15.88
N ARG A 116 14.89 12.99 16.07
CA ARG A 116 14.90 13.94 17.21
C ARG A 116 13.68 14.84 17.20
N ASP A 117 13.34 15.40 16.01
CA ASP A 117 12.20 16.29 15.85
C ASP A 117 10.87 15.55 16.11
N LEU A 118 10.72 14.33 15.60
CA LEU A 118 9.55 13.49 15.85
C LEU A 118 9.39 13.14 17.33
N LYS A 119 10.49 12.82 18.03
CA LYS A 119 10.46 12.58 19.48
C LYS A 119 10.08 13.81 20.27
N THR A 120 10.55 14.98 19.86
CA THR A 120 10.20 16.26 20.50
C THR A 120 8.70 16.55 20.34
N GLU A 121 8.15 16.33 19.14
CA GLU A 121 6.71 16.50 18.87
C GLU A 121 5.87 15.51 19.69
N LEU A 122 6.31 14.26 19.79
CA LEU A 122 5.66 13.23 20.60
C LEU A 122 5.63 13.62 22.09
N ASN A 123 6.75 14.08 22.62
CA ASN A 123 6.85 14.56 24.00
C ASN A 123 5.92 15.76 24.25
N SER A 124 5.76 16.65 23.26
CA SER A 124 4.84 17.79 23.37
C SER A 124 3.40 17.36 23.57
N PHE A 125 2.96 16.30 22.87
CA PHE A 125 1.62 15.73 23.07
C PHE A 125 1.47 15.10 24.47
N GLN A 126 2.47 14.33 24.91
CA GLN A 126 2.46 13.70 26.23
C GLN A 126 2.35 14.75 27.36
N GLU A 127 3.06 15.86 27.23
CA GLU A 127 3.00 16.98 28.18
C GLU A 127 1.67 17.74 28.09
N GLN A 128 1.17 17.98 26.86
CA GLN A 128 -0.06 18.74 26.64
C GLN A 128 -1.27 18.05 27.27
N TYR A 129 -1.35 16.73 27.17
CA TYR A 129 -2.49 15.94 27.64
C TYR A 129 -2.24 15.26 29.00
N ASP A 130 -1.02 15.32 29.51
CA ASP A 130 -0.60 14.63 30.74
C ASP A 130 -0.91 13.13 30.73
N VAL A 131 -0.64 12.49 29.59
CA VAL A 131 -0.82 11.05 29.37
C VAL A 131 0.47 10.41 28.85
N ALA A 132 0.65 9.13 29.08
CA ALA A 132 1.85 8.41 28.65
C ALA A 132 1.83 8.04 27.17
N ASP A 133 0.67 7.70 26.63
CA ASP A 133 0.50 7.24 25.27
C ASP A 133 -0.86 7.67 24.65
N VAL A 134 -1.00 7.39 23.37
CA VAL A 134 -2.19 7.75 22.59
C VAL A 134 -3.43 6.92 22.99
N ASP A 135 -3.23 5.70 23.48
CA ASP A 135 -4.34 4.84 23.90
C ASP A 135 -4.98 5.41 25.19
N GLU A 136 -4.17 5.89 26.12
CA GLU A 136 -4.64 6.57 27.31
C GLU A 136 -5.45 7.83 26.95
N LEU A 137 -4.94 8.68 26.05
CA LEU A 137 -5.66 9.84 25.55
C LEU A 137 -7.01 9.46 24.91
N THR A 138 -7.03 8.39 24.13
CA THR A 138 -8.26 7.90 23.46
C THR A 138 -9.37 7.55 24.48
N LEU A 139 -8.98 7.04 25.65
CA LEU A 139 -9.93 6.69 26.71
C LEU A 139 -10.47 7.92 27.45
N GLU A 140 -9.74 9.03 27.47
CA GLU A 140 -10.12 10.25 28.16
C GLU A 140 -10.99 11.21 27.33
N LEU A 141 -10.95 11.08 25.99
CA LEU A 141 -11.67 11.98 25.08
C LEU A 141 -13.13 11.59 24.92
N GLU A 142 -14.01 12.61 24.92
CA GLU A 142 -15.42 12.47 24.59
C GLU A 142 -15.65 12.71 23.08
N PRO A 143 -16.76 12.19 22.51
CA PRO A 143 -17.12 12.47 21.11
C PRO A 143 -17.28 13.98 20.87
N GLY A 144 -16.54 14.49 19.89
CA GLY A 144 -16.56 15.91 19.51
C GLY A 144 -15.44 16.77 20.12
N ASP A 145 -14.59 16.20 20.96
CA ASP A 145 -13.42 16.91 21.48
C ASP A 145 -12.41 17.21 20.38
N ASP A 146 -11.74 18.35 20.46
CA ASP A 146 -10.69 18.75 19.51
C ASP A 146 -9.47 17.81 19.55
N GLY A 147 -9.26 17.11 20.67
CA GLY A 147 -8.18 16.15 20.86
C GLY A 147 -8.16 14.98 19.87
N TRP A 148 -9.27 14.67 19.19
CA TRP A 148 -9.32 13.60 18.17
C TRP A 148 -8.43 13.88 16.97
N GLN A 149 -8.24 15.15 16.60
CA GLN A 149 -7.30 15.52 15.54
C GLN A 149 -5.85 15.27 15.97
N ASP A 150 -5.55 15.54 17.23
CA ASP A 150 -4.23 15.31 17.81
C ASP A 150 -3.92 13.81 17.96
N ILE A 151 -4.90 12.97 18.24
CA ILE A 151 -4.74 11.51 18.20
C ILE A 151 -4.26 11.04 16.83
N THR A 152 -4.91 11.48 15.76
CA THR A 152 -4.51 11.12 14.40
C THR A 152 -3.08 11.57 14.09
N ARG A 153 -2.74 12.79 14.48
CA ARG A 153 -1.38 13.32 14.33
C ARG A 153 -0.36 12.54 15.15
N TRP A 154 -0.68 12.23 16.40
CA TRP A 154 0.17 11.44 17.29
C TRP A 154 0.47 10.05 16.70
N GLN A 155 -0.55 9.32 16.28
CA GLN A 155 -0.39 8.02 15.63
C GLN A 155 0.48 8.11 14.37
N GLN A 156 0.32 9.18 13.59
CA GLN A 156 1.15 9.42 12.41
C GLN A 156 2.63 9.66 12.77
N ILE A 157 2.88 10.39 13.86
CA ILE A 157 4.24 10.63 14.36
C ILE A 157 4.88 9.33 14.83
N GLU A 158 4.17 8.51 15.60
CA GLU A 158 4.65 7.20 16.05
C GLU A 158 5.04 6.31 14.87
N GLN A 159 4.18 6.22 13.86
CA GLN A 159 4.45 5.45 12.65
C GLN A 159 5.66 6.00 11.87
N ASN A 160 5.76 7.31 11.72
CA ASN A 160 6.89 7.95 11.04
C ASN A 160 8.19 7.73 11.82
N LEU A 161 8.14 7.75 13.14
CA LEU A 161 9.30 7.49 14.00
C LEU A 161 9.80 6.06 13.84
N GLU A 162 8.92 5.07 13.85
CA GLU A 162 9.29 3.67 13.61
C GLU A 162 9.95 3.47 12.24
N ILE A 163 9.38 4.08 11.20
CA ILE A 163 9.94 4.01 9.84
C ILE A 163 11.31 4.68 9.77
N ALA A 164 11.48 5.86 10.37
CA ALA A 164 12.75 6.57 10.39
C ALA A 164 13.83 5.80 11.16
N GLN A 165 13.48 5.19 12.29
CA GLN A 165 14.39 4.34 13.07
C GLN A 165 14.81 3.09 12.28
N ALA A 166 13.88 2.45 11.58
CA ALA A 166 14.19 1.32 10.70
C ALA A 166 15.11 1.73 9.55
N ALA A 167 14.87 2.88 8.93
CA ALA A 167 15.73 3.42 7.88
C ALA A 167 17.14 3.74 8.39
N LEU A 168 17.25 4.28 9.59
CA LEU A 168 18.54 4.55 10.22
C LEU A 168 19.33 3.26 10.47
N SER A 169 18.68 2.20 10.92
CA SER A 169 19.31 0.92 11.23
C SER A 169 19.87 0.22 9.98
N LEU A 170 19.38 0.52 8.78
CA LEU A 170 19.90 -0.04 7.53
C LEU A 170 21.36 0.40 7.26
N TYR A 171 21.78 1.55 7.76
CA TYR A 171 23.19 1.98 7.64
C TYR A 171 24.17 1.07 8.38
N ASP A 172 23.72 0.31 9.36
CA ASP A 172 24.57 -0.61 10.10
C ASP A 172 24.82 -1.90 9.31
N PHE A 173 24.04 -2.16 8.26
CA PHE A 173 24.17 -3.30 7.34
C PHE A 173 24.80 -2.95 6.00
N ASP A 174 25.07 -1.67 5.74
CA ASP A 174 25.72 -1.23 4.51
C ASP A 174 27.25 -1.28 4.71
N PRO A 175 27.95 -2.31 4.22
CA PRO A 175 29.40 -2.35 4.30
C PRO A 175 29.97 -1.30 3.34
N ASP A 176 30.81 -0.45 3.83
CA ASP A 176 31.61 0.51 3.04
C ASP A 176 32.26 -0.12 1.80
#